data_840752c4458ff879ffb565a136f7db2b
#
_entry.id   840752c4458ff879ffb565a136f7db2b
#
_cell.length_a   1.000
_cell.length_b   1.000
_cell.length_c   1.000
_cell.angle_alpha   90.00
_cell.angle_beta   90.00
_cell.angle_gamma   90.00
#
_symmetry.space_group_name_H-M   'P 1'
#
loop_
_entity.id
_entity.type
_entity.pdbx_description
1 polymer ?
#
loop_
_entity_poly.entity_id
_entity_poly.type
_entity_poly.pdbx_seq_one_letter_code
_entity_poly.pdbx_strand_id
1 'polypeptide(L)'
;ASSDISYEILLEVRKDTFDYQPGFVRKGSKIMQIIVTPGKPPPMIIECATPSLCFTDSQGTTYFNPSSRLALKATCTEPGTQACDSLTYSWTAEDKNEVALPEITEEYSPTGVNIIDLAINPSYFTDNQDIKSMNIKLTADNGVKGVFGKYLQVNEVPKDGDCNVDPQEGIALTDEFFLLCENWVDPEGQEIKQYSISSEEGALATVKFFDKNDKLKLSL
;
A
#
# COMPACT_ATOMS: atom_id res chain seq x y z
N ALA A 1 -18.89 -30.84 20.23
CA ALA A 1 -17.89 -30.25 19.38
C ALA A 1 -18.51 -30.16 17.98
N SER A 2 -18.80 -28.95 17.54
CA SER A 2 -19.30 -28.68 16.18
C SER A 2 -18.06 -28.64 15.28
N SER A 3 -18.06 -29.49 14.26
CA SER A 3 -16.94 -29.54 13.30
C SER A 3 -17.10 -28.41 12.28
N ASP A 4 -16.02 -27.71 11.99
CA ASP A 4 -15.94 -26.76 10.89
C ASP A 4 -16.28 -27.45 9.57
N ILE A 5 -17.12 -26.82 8.76
CA ILE A 5 -17.48 -27.31 7.43
C ILE A 5 -16.68 -26.50 6.40
N SER A 6 -15.87 -27.18 5.61
CA SER A 6 -15.08 -26.55 4.54
C SER A 6 -15.80 -26.73 3.20
N TYR A 7 -15.91 -25.64 2.45
CA TYR A 7 -16.40 -25.61 1.07
C TYR A 7 -15.27 -25.16 0.14
N GLU A 8 -15.12 -25.86 -0.99
CA GLU A 8 -14.28 -25.39 -2.08
C GLU A 8 -15.14 -24.69 -3.14
N ILE A 9 -14.81 -23.46 -3.46
CA ILE A 9 -15.46 -22.70 -4.53
C ILE A 9 -14.48 -22.57 -5.69
N LEU A 10 -14.87 -23.08 -6.86
CA LEU A 10 -14.15 -22.89 -8.10
C LEU A 10 -14.66 -21.62 -8.79
N LEU A 11 -13.83 -20.58 -8.87
CA LEU A 11 -14.08 -19.44 -9.73
C LEU A 11 -13.49 -19.70 -11.11
N GLU A 12 -14.31 -19.72 -12.15
CA GLU A 12 -13.86 -19.74 -13.54
C GLU A 12 -14.11 -18.38 -14.19
N VAL A 13 -13.06 -17.77 -14.70
CA VAL A 13 -13.15 -16.59 -15.55
C VAL A 13 -12.92 -17.01 -16.99
N ARG A 14 -13.85 -16.65 -17.86
CA ARG A 14 -13.78 -16.94 -19.31
C ARG A 14 -13.67 -15.61 -20.04
N LYS A 15 -12.75 -15.54 -20.99
CA LYS A 15 -12.66 -14.44 -21.93
C LYS A 15 -12.92 -15.00 -23.31
N ASP A 16 -14.07 -14.65 -23.89
CA ASP A 16 -14.38 -14.95 -25.28
C ASP A 16 -13.61 -13.97 -26.16
N THR A 17 -12.86 -14.51 -27.10
CA THR A 17 -12.22 -13.66 -28.12
C THR A 17 -13.28 -13.25 -29.13
N PHE A 18 -13.53 -11.95 -29.26
CA PHE A 18 -14.43 -11.38 -30.25
C PHE A 18 -14.09 -11.89 -31.66
N ASP A 19 -15.11 -12.41 -32.35
CA ASP A 19 -15.41 -12.48 -33.78
C ASP A 19 -14.45 -13.10 -34.80
N TYR A 20 -13.23 -13.54 -34.50
CA TYR A 20 -12.35 -14.02 -35.60
C TYR A 20 -11.93 -15.51 -35.54
N GLN A 21 -12.13 -16.20 -34.44
CA GLN A 21 -11.94 -17.65 -34.39
C GLN A 21 -12.86 -18.31 -33.35
N PRO A 22 -13.94 -18.97 -33.75
CA PRO A 22 -14.74 -19.76 -32.85
C PRO A 22 -13.91 -20.97 -32.38
N GLY A 23 -13.55 -21.00 -31.11
CA GLY A 23 -12.89 -22.17 -30.51
C GLY A 23 -11.77 -21.87 -29.49
N PHE A 24 -11.24 -20.64 -29.44
CA PHE A 24 -10.22 -20.27 -28.43
C PHE A 24 -10.85 -19.51 -27.25
N VAL A 25 -11.42 -20.26 -26.32
CA VAL A 25 -11.82 -19.69 -25.01
C VAL A 25 -10.60 -19.69 -24.08
N ARG A 26 -10.13 -18.52 -23.68
CA ARG A 26 -9.14 -18.41 -22.60
C ARG A 26 -9.87 -18.55 -21.27
N LYS A 27 -9.49 -19.53 -20.50
CA LYS A 27 -10.04 -19.77 -19.17
C LYS A 27 -8.95 -19.57 -18.13
N GLY A 28 -9.29 -18.86 -17.06
CA GLY A 28 -8.52 -18.84 -15.82
C GLY A 28 -9.41 -19.40 -14.71
N SER A 29 -8.88 -20.19 -13.82
CA SER A 29 -9.62 -20.69 -12.67
C SER A 29 -8.80 -20.50 -11.39
N LYS A 30 -9.49 -20.22 -10.30
CA LYS A 30 -8.92 -20.18 -8.95
C LYS A 30 -9.86 -20.96 -8.02
N ILE A 31 -9.28 -21.85 -7.22
CA ILE A 31 -10.01 -22.52 -6.14
C ILE A 31 -9.87 -21.65 -4.89
N MET A 32 -10.98 -21.37 -4.22
CA MET A 32 -11.03 -20.69 -2.94
C MET A 32 -11.68 -21.63 -1.94
N GLN A 33 -11.12 -21.66 -0.72
CA GLN A 33 -11.68 -22.42 0.38
C GLN A 33 -12.48 -21.49 1.30
N ILE A 34 -13.73 -21.88 1.60
CA ILE A 34 -14.55 -21.23 2.63
C ILE A 34 -14.70 -22.20 3.79
N ILE A 35 -14.26 -21.76 4.98
CA ILE A 35 -14.46 -22.50 6.22
C ILE A 35 -15.66 -21.86 6.93
N VAL A 36 -16.72 -22.63 7.13
CA VAL A 36 -17.88 -22.19 7.89
C VAL A 36 -17.76 -22.69 9.32
N THR A 37 -17.55 -21.80 10.24
CA THR A 37 -17.53 -22.07 11.69
C THR A 37 -18.92 -21.78 12.28
N PRO A 38 -19.35 -22.54 13.27
CA PRO A 38 -20.61 -22.23 13.96
C PRO A 38 -20.45 -20.99 14.83
N GLY A 39 -21.41 -20.12 14.78
CA GLY A 39 -21.43 -18.85 15.52
C GLY A 39 -21.31 -17.64 14.59
N LYS A 40 -21.34 -16.44 15.17
CA LYS A 40 -21.18 -15.18 14.43
C LYS A 40 -19.79 -14.63 14.74
N PRO A 41 -18.82 -14.70 13.79
CA PRO A 41 -17.52 -14.07 13.98
C PRO A 41 -17.68 -12.55 14.10
N PRO A 42 -16.79 -11.85 14.82
CA PRO A 42 -16.82 -10.38 14.93
C PRO A 42 -16.70 -9.75 13.54
N PRO A 43 -17.62 -8.85 13.16
CA PRO A 43 -17.52 -8.18 11.85
C PRO A 43 -16.53 -7.02 11.94
N MET A 44 -15.33 -7.20 11.36
CA MET A 44 -14.25 -6.21 11.40
C MET A 44 -14.01 -5.56 10.04
N ILE A 45 -13.62 -4.28 10.06
CA ILE A 45 -13.03 -3.57 8.92
C ILE A 45 -11.63 -3.09 9.29
N ILE A 46 -10.75 -3.00 8.29
CA ILE A 46 -9.37 -2.51 8.44
C ILE A 46 -9.19 -1.30 7.54
N GLU A 47 -8.79 -0.19 8.13
CA GLU A 47 -8.58 1.09 7.43
C GLU A 47 -7.19 1.66 7.75
N CYS A 48 -6.71 2.55 6.88
CA CYS A 48 -5.53 3.35 7.17
C CYS A 48 -5.85 4.35 8.28
N ALA A 49 -5.11 4.31 9.37
CA ALA A 49 -5.29 5.26 10.47
C ALA A 49 -4.88 6.70 10.08
N THR A 50 -3.96 6.83 9.10
CA THR A 50 -3.47 8.12 8.62
C THR A 50 -3.61 8.18 7.09
N PRO A 51 -4.70 8.76 6.56
CA PRO A 51 -4.97 8.77 5.11
C PRO A 51 -3.91 9.45 4.25
N SER A 52 -3.08 10.34 4.82
CA SER A 52 -1.97 10.97 4.11
C SER A 52 -0.76 10.05 3.91
N LEU A 53 -0.66 8.95 4.66
CA LEU A 53 0.46 7.99 4.60
C LEU A 53 0.08 6.69 3.90
N CYS A 54 -1.22 6.47 3.71
CA CYS A 54 -1.73 5.33 2.96
C CYS A 54 -3.06 5.74 2.31
N PHE A 55 -3.16 5.55 1.02
CA PHE A 55 -4.32 5.99 0.24
C PHE A 55 -4.87 4.84 -0.59
N THR A 56 -6.15 4.95 -0.92
CA THR A 56 -6.81 3.97 -1.79
C THR A 56 -7.18 4.66 -3.10
N ASP A 57 -6.77 4.08 -4.22
CA ASP A 57 -7.08 4.58 -5.56
C ASP A 57 -8.54 4.33 -5.96
N SER A 58 -8.91 4.79 -7.14
CA SER A 58 -10.27 4.61 -7.70
C SER A 58 -10.59 3.15 -8.05
N GLN A 59 -9.59 2.27 -8.12
CA GLN A 59 -9.73 0.84 -8.38
C GLN A 59 -9.81 0.01 -7.09
N GLY A 60 -9.67 0.65 -5.92
CA GLY A 60 -9.74 0.00 -4.63
C GLY A 60 -8.41 -0.54 -4.12
N THR A 61 -7.29 -0.29 -4.82
CA THR A 61 -5.95 -0.65 -4.36
C THR A 61 -5.48 0.35 -3.31
N THR A 62 -5.01 -0.16 -2.18
CA THR A 62 -4.47 0.70 -1.11
C THR A 62 -2.95 0.70 -1.17
N TYR A 63 -2.37 1.88 -1.32
CA TYR A 63 -0.94 2.12 -1.38
C TYR A 63 -0.44 2.69 -0.05
N PHE A 64 0.79 2.37 0.31
CA PHE A 64 1.46 2.93 1.49
C PHE A 64 2.91 3.30 1.17
N ASN A 65 3.44 4.29 1.89
CA ASN A 65 4.83 4.70 1.77
C ASN A 65 5.71 3.89 2.75
N PRO A 66 6.64 3.05 2.26
CA PRO A 66 7.50 2.22 3.10
C PRO A 66 8.51 3.04 3.95
N SER A 67 8.79 4.29 3.55
CA SER A 67 9.65 5.20 4.32
C SER A 67 8.92 5.88 5.48
N SER A 68 7.61 5.65 5.62
CA SER A 68 6.78 6.19 6.68
C SER A 68 6.19 5.07 7.52
N ARG A 69 5.78 5.40 8.76
CA ARG A 69 5.09 4.41 9.60
C ARG A 69 3.73 4.04 8.98
N LEU A 70 3.54 2.78 8.70
CA LEU A 70 2.23 2.25 8.32
C LEU A 70 1.38 2.07 9.59
N ALA A 71 0.23 2.73 9.65
CA ALA A 71 -0.71 2.60 10.76
C ALA A 71 -2.08 2.16 10.24
N LEU A 72 -2.55 1.04 10.76
CA LEU A 72 -3.86 0.46 10.43
C LEU A 72 -4.73 0.47 11.67
N LYS A 73 -5.98 0.83 11.48
CA LYS A 73 -7.02 0.81 12.49
C LYS A 73 -8.05 -0.26 12.14
N ALA A 74 -8.31 -1.17 13.05
CA ALA A 74 -9.43 -2.08 12.89
C ALA A 74 -10.63 -1.59 13.73
N THR A 75 -11.82 -1.82 13.20
CA THR A 75 -13.07 -1.43 13.88
C THR A 75 -14.09 -2.54 13.76
N CYS A 76 -14.68 -2.95 14.88
CA CYS A 76 -15.85 -3.83 14.86
C CYS A 76 -17.07 -3.03 14.43
N THR A 77 -17.78 -3.47 13.38
CA THR A 77 -18.88 -2.70 12.77
C THR A 77 -20.20 -2.81 13.49
N GLU A 78 -20.29 -3.69 14.48
CA GLU A 78 -21.49 -3.87 15.33
C GLU A 78 -21.16 -3.60 16.82
N PRO A 79 -20.71 -2.40 17.19
CA PRO A 79 -20.30 -2.10 18.56
C PRO A 79 -21.46 -2.28 19.54
N GLY A 80 -21.16 -2.79 20.75
CA GLY A 80 -22.15 -3.07 21.79
C GLY A 80 -22.95 -4.36 21.57
N THR A 81 -22.60 -5.17 20.59
CA THR A 81 -23.12 -6.53 20.42
C THR A 81 -22.16 -7.56 21.00
N GLN A 82 -22.67 -8.73 21.37
CA GLN A 82 -21.83 -9.85 21.82
C GLN A 82 -20.74 -10.23 20.80
N ALA A 83 -20.95 -9.96 19.53
CA ALA A 83 -19.97 -10.23 18.49
C ALA A 83 -18.69 -9.36 18.62
N CYS A 84 -18.81 -8.17 19.22
CA CYS A 84 -17.71 -7.23 19.43
C CYS A 84 -17.19 -7.17 20.88
N ASP A 85 -17.71 -8.02 21.75
CA ASP A 85 -17.29 -8.03 23.16
C ASP A 85 -16.12 -8.98 23.40
N SER A 86 -15.22 -8.59 24.30
CA SER A 86 -14.10 -9.43 24.80
C SER A 86 -13.23 -10.02 23.70
N LEU A 87 -12.92 -9.23 22.67
CA LEU A 87 -12.12 -9.64 21.52
C LEU A 87 -10.63 -9.76 21.88
N THR A 88 -10.02 -10.83 21.43
CA THR A 88 -8.58 -10.95 21.31
C THR A 88 -8.18 -10.78 19.85
N TYR A 89 -6.98 -10.25 19.63
CA TYR A 89 -6.50 -9.88 18.30
C TYR A 89 -5.16 -10.51 17.99
N SER A 90 -4.92 -10.80 16.72
CA SER A 90 -3.61 -11.19 16.22
C SER A 90 -3.44 -10.73 14.78
N TRP A 91 -2.34 -10.02 14.52
CA TRP A 91 -1.98 -9.56 13.20
C TRP A 91 -0.90 -10.43 12.58
N THR A 92 -1.06 -10.74 11.30
CA THR A 92 -0.08 -11.46 10.49
C THR A 92 0.01 -10.82 9.11
N ALA A 93 1.10 -11.08 8.39
CA ALA A 93 1.31 -10.60 7.02
C ALA A 93 1.70 -11.75 6.10
N GLU A 94 1.20 -11.72 4.88
CA GLU A 94 1.55 -12.66 3.82
C GLU A 94 1.71 -11.95 2.48
N ASP A 95 2.40 -12.59 1.55
CA ASP A 95 2.51 -12.09 0.18
C ASP A 95 1.23 -12.40 -0.65
N LYS A 96 1.24 -12.00 -1.91
CA LYS A 96 0.14 -12.26 -2.86
C LYS A 96 -0.10 -13.75 -3.16
N ASN A 97 0.85 -14.64 -2.81
CA ASN A 97 0.77 -16.08 -2.99
C ASN A 97 0.39 -16.79 -1.68
N GLU A 98 -0.02 -16.03 -0.65
CA GLU A 98 -0.38 -16.54 0.68
C GLU A 98 0.84 -17.15 1.44
N VAL A 99 2.06 -16.75 1.06
CA VAL A 99 3.27 -17.12 1.79
C VAL A 99 3.51 -16.11 2.90
N ALA A 100 3.71 -16.60 4.13
CA ALA A 100 3.96 -15.75 5.29
C ALA A 100 5.19 -14.84 5.04
N LEU A 101 5.01 -13.55 5.28
CA LEU A 101 6.09 -12.57 5.30
C LEU A 101 6.85 -12.67 6.64
N PRO A 102 8.04 -12.05 6.74
CA PRO A 102 8.77 -11.98 8.00
C PRO A 102 7.88 -11.50 9.15
N GLU A 103 8.10 -12.07 10.33
CA GLU A 103 7.28 -11.76 11.50
C GLU A 103 7.41 -10.28 11.89
N ILE A 104 6.27 -9.65 12.18
CA ILE A 104 6.21 -8.29 12.70
C ILE A 104 6.42 -8.36 14.22
N THR A 105 7.68 -8.30 14.64
CA THR A 105 8.07 -8.35 16.06
C THR A 105 7.81 -7.01 16.77
N GLU A 106 8.00 -6.95 18.07
CA GLU A 106 7.90 -5.71 18.86
C GLU A 106 8.91 -4.63 18.43
N GLU A 107 10.02 -5.02 17.83
CA GLU A 107 11.01 -4.10 17.25
C GLU A 107 10.41 -3.31 16.06
N TYR A 108 9.61 -3.99 15.25
CA TYR A 108 8.97 -3.40 14.08
C TYR A 108 7.61 -2.80 14.37
N SER A 109 6.94 -3.24 15.44
CA SER A 109 5.60 -2.77 15.80
C SER A 109 5.57 -2.20 17.22
N PRO A 110 5.56 -0.87 17.37
CA PRO A 110 5.47 -0.24 18.69
C PRO A 110 4.13 -0.48 19.40
N THR A 111 3.12 -0.91 18.65
CA THR A 111 1.82 -1.30 19.22
C THR A 111 1.75 -2.78 19.58
N GLY A 112 2.70 -3.58 19.09
CA GLY A 112 2.59 -5.04 19.10
C GLY A 112 1.57 -5.53 18.06
N VAL A 113 1.38 -6.84 18.02
CA VAL A 113 0.50 -7.52 17.05
C VAL A 113 -0.76 -8.13 17.68
N ASN A 114 -0.96 -7.93 18.98
CA ASN A 114 -2.05 -8.55 19.74
C ASN A 114 -3.11 -7.54 20.21
N ILE A 115 -3.15 -6.36 19.60
CA ILE A 115 -4.16 -5.33 19.88
C ILE A 115 -4.93 -4.97 18.61
N ILE A 116 -5.99 -4.18 18.76
CA ILE A 116 -6.91 -3.84 17.66
C ILE A 116 -6.24 -3.01 16.56
N ASP A 117 -5.29 -2.15 16.91
CA ASP A 117 -4.60 -1.26 15.98
C ASP A 117 -3.18 -1.76 15.71
N LEU A 118 -2.71 -1.71 14.46
CA LEU A 118 -1.37 -2.12 14.07
C LEU A 118 -0.58 -0.91 13.57
N ALA A 119 0.62 -0.71 14.12
CA ALA A 119 1.59 0.23 13.57
C ALA A 119 2.88 -0.52 13.19
N ILE A 120 3.38 -0.32 11.97
CA ILE A 120 4.62 -0.93 11.48
C ILE A 120 5.62 0.18 11.19
N ASN A 121 6.80 0.09 11.79
CA ASN A 121 7.89 1.05 11.59
C ASN A 121 8.52 0.91 10.19
N PRO A 122 9.10 1.98 9.63
CA PRO A 122 9.80 1.92 8.35
C PRO A 122 10.96 0.91 8.31
N SER A 123 11.60 0.63 9.45
CA SER A 123 12.67 -0.37 9.57
C SER A 123 12.25 -1.76 9.07
N TYR A 124 11.01 -2.17 9.30
CA TYR A 124 10.49 -3.43 8.76
C TYR A 124 10.64 -3.52 7.24
N PHE A 125 10.32 -2.46 6.52
CA PHE A 125 10.41 -2.41 5.06
C PHE A 125 11.84 -2.19 4.57
N THR A 126 12.66 -1.49 5.36
CA THR A 126 14.10 -1.32 5.06
C THR A 126 14.84 -2.64 5.14
N ASP A 127 14.52 -3.46 6.14
CA ASP A 127 15.15 -4.77 6.35
C ASP A 127 14.57 -5.84 5.40
N ASN A 128 13.39 -5.60 4.82
CA ASN A 128 12.68 -6.51 3.93
C ASN A 128 12.31 -5.82 2.60
N GLN A 129 13.31 -5.35 1.85
CA GLN A 129 13.13 -4.52 0.63
C GLN A 129 12.42 -5.22 -0.53
N ASP A 130 12.33 -6.55 -0.49
CA ASP A 130 11.62 -7.35 -1.50
C ASP A 130 10.11 -7.30 -1.36
N ILE A 131 9.59 -6.75 -0.25
CA ILE A 131 8.15 -6.60 -0.03
C ILE A 131 7.63 -5.46 -0.93
N LYS A 132 6.97 -5.81 -2.03
CA LYS A 132 6.30 -4.86 -2.93
C LYS A 132 4.80 -4.78 -2.69
N SER A 133 4.24 -5.80 -2.10
CA SER A 133 2.84 -5.85 -1.68
C SER A 133 2.68 -6.86 -0.55
N MET A 134 1.64 -6.68 0.25
CA MET A 134 1.32 -7.59 1.32
C MET A 134 -0.18 -7.62 1.58
N ASN A 135 -0.65 -8.74 2.10
CA ASN A 135 -1.98 -8.87 2.68
C ASN A 135 -1.81 -8.93 4.20
N ILE A 136 -2.19 -7.85 4.87
CA ILE A 136 -2.23 -7.81 6.34
C ILE A 136 -3.53 -8.47 6.78
N LYS A 137 -3.42 -9.48 7.65
CA LYS A 137 -4.55 -10.21 8.20
C LYS A 137 -4.70 -9.92 9.69
N LEU A 138 -5.91 -9.57 10.08
CA LEU A 138 -6.36 -9.50 11.46
C LEU A 138 -7.19 -10.72 11.79
N THR A 139 -6.79 -11.49 12.78
CA THR A 139 -7.66 -12.46 13.43
C THR A 139 -8.29 -11.80 14.66
N ALA A 140 -9.61 -11.75 14.73
CA ALA A 140 -10.36 -11.31 15.89
C ALA A 140 -11.16 -12.49 16.43
N ASP A 141 -11.10 -12.72 17.75
CA ASP A 141 -11.66 -13.92 18.38
C ASP A 141 -12.42 -13.55 19.66
N ASN A 142 -13.69 -13.90 19.73
CA ASN A 142 -14.56 -13.83 20.91
C ASN A 142 -15.05 -15.22 21.35
N GLY A 143 -14.31 -16.26 21.02
CA GLY A 143 -14.72 -17.67 21.05
C GLY A 143 -15.16 -18.18 19.67
N VAL A 144 -15.37 -17.26 18.71
CA VAL A 144 -15.57 -17.56 17.29
C VAL A 144 -14.62 -16.70 16.50
N LYS A 145 -13.71 -17.32 15.74
CA LYS A 145 -12.67 -16.62 14.99
C LYS A 145 -13.21 -16.00 13.71
N GLY A 146 -12.88 -14.72 13.50
CA GLY A 146 -13.00 -14.05 12.21
C GLY A 146 -11.61 -13.66 11.69
N VAL A 147 -11.36 -13.82 10.39
CA VAL A 147 -10.11 -13.40 9.74
C VAL A 147 -10.44 -12.36 8.68
N PHE A 148 -9.78 -11.22 8.76
CA PHE A 148 -10.02 -10.06 7.90
C PHE A 148 -8.70 -9.62 7.26
N GLY A 149 -8.71 -9.42 5.95
CA GLY A 149 -7.52 -9.03 5.20
C GLY A 149 -7.62 -7.62 4.66
N LYS A 150 -6.48 -6.94 4.60
CA LYS A 150 -6.29 -5.68 3.87
C LYS A 150 -5.09 -5.85 2.95
N TYR A 151 -5.33 -5.81 1.64
CA TYR A 151 -4.25 -5.81 0.65
C TYR A 151 -3.65 -4.42 0.56
N LEU A 152 -2.33 -4.36 0.64
CA LEU A 152 -1.53 -3.15 0.59
C LEU A 152 -0.43 -3.29 -0.45
N GLN A 153 -0.19 -2.24 -1.21
CA GLN A 153 0.88 -2.14 -2.18
C GLN A 153 1.83 -1.02 -1.80
N VAL A 154 3.12 -1.25 -1.98
CA VAL A 154 4.13 -0.19 -1.79
C VAL A 154 3.92 0.89 -2.84
N ASN A 155 3.90 2.14 -2.40
CA ASN A 155 3.99 3.30 -3.29
C ASN A 155 5.46 3.49 -3.64
N GLU A 156 5.81 3.22 -4.89
CA GLU A 156 7.19 3.36 -5.37
C GLU A 156 7.57 4.84 -5.54
N VAL A 157 8.85 5.11 -5.53
CA VAL A 157 9.34 6.46 -5.82
C VAL A 157 9.25 6.77 -7.31
N PRO A 158 8.99 8.02 -7.71
CA PRO A 158 9.08 8.44 -9.10
C PRO A 158 10.45 8.09 -9.68
N LYS A 159 10.49 7.70 -10.96
CA LYS A 159 11.70 7.23 -11.65
C LYS A 159 11.76 7.68 -13.10
N ASP A 160 12.85 7.32 -13.77
CA ASP A 160 13.10 7.54 -15.21
C ASP A 160 13.16 9.00 -15.65
N GLY A 161 13.17 9.95 -14.71
CA GLY A 161 13.31 11.37 -15.00
C GLY A 161 14.75 11.85 -14.94
N ASP A 162 14.97 13.03 -15.49
CA ASP A 162 16.24 13.74 -15.47
C ASP A 162 16.03 15.21 -15.14
N CYS A 163 17.05 15.84 -14.55
CA CYS A 163 17.06 17.27 -14.27
C CYS A 163 18.39 17.89 -14.73
N ASN A 164 18.30 18.95 -15.51
CA ASN A 164 19.44 19.65 -16.05
C ASN A 164 19.43 21.11 -15.60
N VAL A 165 20.63 21.66 -15.30
CA VAL A 165 20.84 23.06 -15.01
C VAL A 165 21.63 23.71 -16.14
N ASP A 166 21.22 24.88 -16.62
CA ASP A 166 21.88 25.64 -17.68
C ASP A 166 22.00 27.12 -17.27
N PRO A 167 23.19 27.71 -17.22
CA PRO A 167 24.51 27.08 -17.37
C PRO A 167 24.89 26.19 -16.18
N GLN A 168 25.83 25.26 -16.36
CA GLN A 168 26.34 24.39 -15.30
C GLN A 168 27.36 25.09 -14.39
N GLU A 169 27.98 26.17 -14.90
CA GLU A 169 28.94 26.99 -14.17
C GLU A 169 28.62 28.48 -14.34
N GLY A 170 28.82 29.27 -13.30
CA GLY A 170 28.56 30.71 -13.36
C GLY A 170 28.97 31.42 -12.08
N ILE A 171 28.80 32.74 -12.06
CA ILE A 171 29.13 33.63 -10.94
C ILE A 171 27.87 33.94 -10.15
N ALA A 172 27.90 33.62 -8.84
CA ALA A 172 26.79 33.88 -7.94
C ALA A 172 26.38 35.38 -7.99
N LEU A 173 25.07 35.63 -7.91
CA LEU A 173 24.44 36.94 -7.98
C LEU A 173 24.63 37.69 -9.33
N THR A 174 25.33 37.10 -10.30
CA THR A 174 25.58 37.70 -11.63
C THR A 174 24.90 36.90 -12.72
N ASP A 175 25.10 35.59 -12.70
CA ASP A 175 24.59 34.72 -13.71
C ASP A 175 23.23 34.12 -13.32
N GLU A 176 22.38 33.88 -14.31
CA GLU A 176 21.08 33.26 -14.12
C GLU A 176 21.20 31.79 -14.45
N PHE A 177 20.77 30.93 -13.53
CA PHE A 177 20.72 29.49 -13.71
C PHE A 177 19.30 29.03 -13.93
N PHE A 178 19.10 28.15 -14.89
CA PHE A 178 17.80 27.60 -15.22
C PHE A 178 17.77 26.10 -15.02
N LEU A 179 16.84 25.62 -14.21
CA LEU A 179 16.60 24.19 -13.98
C LEU A 179 15.43 23.72 -14.85
N LEU A 180 15.61 22.59 -15.49
CA LEU A 180 14.57 21.85 -16.20
C LEU A 180 14.58 20.40 -15.75
N CYS A 181 13.43 19.89 -15.28
CA CYS A 181 13.25 18.48 -14.93
C CYS A 181 12.17 17.88 -15.84
N GLU A 182 12.49 16.74 -16.47
CA GLU A 182 11.61 16.09 -17.46
C GLU A 182 11.52 14.58 -17.22
N ASN A 183 10.47 13.98 -17.79
CA ASN A 183 10.26 12.54 -17.93
C ASN A 183 10.14 11.75 -16.61
N TRP A 184 9.94 12.40 -15.49
CA TRP A 184 9.67 11.71 -14.24
C TRP A 184 8.31 11.00 -14.31
N VAL A 185 8.29 9.70 -14.00
CA VAL A 185 7.11 8.85 -14.05
C VAL A 185 6.88 8.24 -12.68
N ASP A 186 5.65 8.34 -12.22
CA ASP A 186 5.19 7.57 -11.07
C ASP A 186 4.79 6.17 -11.53
N PRO A 187 5.34 5.09 -10.94
CA PRO A 187 5.04 3.71 -11.36
C PRO A 187 3.58 3.31 -11.21
N GLU A 188 2.87 3.92 -10.28
CA GLU A 188 1.44 3.73 -10.04
C GLU A 188 0.57 4.61 -10.94
N GLY A 189 1.21 5.43 -11.80
CA GLY A 189 0.53 6.30 -12.76
C GLY A 189 -0.08 7.55 -12.16
N GLN A 190 0.37 7.97 -10.99
CA GLN A 190 -0.07 9.20 -10.37
C GLN A 190 0.68 10.41 -10.97
N GLU A 191 0.06 11.56 -10.90
CA GLU A 191 0.68 12.80 -11.33
C GLU A 191 1.77 13.25 -10.35
N ILE A 192 2.95 13.61 -10.88
CA ILE A 192 4.01 14.26 -10.09
C ILE A 192 3.50 15.64 -9.65
N LYS A 193 3.34 15.83 -8.35
CA LYS A 193 2.69 17.02 -7.79
C LYS A 193 3.63 18.17 -7.54
N GLN A 194 4.89 17.88 -7.25
CA GLN A 194 5.88 18.94 -6.98
C GLN A 194 7.31 18.41 -7.10
N TYR A 195 8.19 19.35 -7.37
CA TYR A 195 9.63 19.18 -7.31
C TYR A 195 10.19 20.05 -6.19
N SER A 196 11.10 19.52 -5.39
CA SER A 196 11.79 20.26 -4.34
C SER A 196 13.28 20.28 -4.66
N ILE A 197 13.84 21.47 -4.74
CA ILE A 197 15.25 21.70 -5.08
C ILE A 197 15.93 22.20 -3.80
N SER A 198 17.02 21.55 -3.42
CA SER A 198 17.81 21.92 -2.23
C SER A 198 19.31 21.90 -2.54
N SER A 199 20.06 22.72 -1.83
CA SER A 199 21.51 22.64 -1.71
C SER A 199 21.90 22.04 -0.36
N GLU A 200 23.20 21.89 -0.10
CA GLU A 200 23.71 21.51 1.23
C GLU A 200 23.35 22.54 2.31
N GLU A 201 23.13 23.80 1.93
CA GLU A 201 22.75 24.86 2.83
C GLU A 201 21.24 24.97 3.12
N GLY A 202 20.41 24.28 2.35
CA GLY A 202 18.97 24.23 2.54
C GLY A 202 18.13 24.23 1.26
N ALA A 203 16.83 24.45 1.43
CA ALA A 203 15.89 24.47 0.31
C ALA A 203 16.07 25.73 -0.53
N LEU A 204 16.26 25.56 -1.84
CA LEU A 204 16.37 26.65 -2.82
C LEU A 204 15.01 27.03 -3.40
N ALA A 205 14.20 26.03 -3.79
CA ALA A 205 12.90 26.25 -4.39
C ALA A 205 11.99 25.03 -4.23
N THR A 206 10.69 25.26 -4.29
CA THR A 206 9.67 24.23 -4.44
C THR A 206 8.69 24.66 -5.50
N VAL A 207 8.51 23.83 -6.53
CA VAL A 207 7.58 24.10 -7.63
C VAL A 207 6.59 22.92 -7.78
N LYS A 208 5.34 23.23 -8.14
CA LYS A 208 4.31 22.19 -8.21
C LYS A 208 4.45 21.32 -9.44
N PHE A 209 4.88 21.87 -10.56
CA PHE A 209 5.20 21.13 -11.78
C PHE A 209 6.10 21.98 -12.67
N PHE A 210 6.82 21.34 -13.56
CA PHE A 210 7.51 22.00 -14.66
C PHE A 210 6.62 21.90 -15.91
N ASP A 211 6.22 23.03 -16.48
CA ASP A 211 5.75 23.05 -17.85
C ASP A 211 6.95 22.79 -18.76
N LYS A 212 6.75 22.03 -19.85
CA LYS A 212 7.82 21.72 -20.83
C LYS A 212 8.54 22.94 -21.39
N ASN A 213 7.97 24.14 -21.21
CA ASN A 213 8.53 25.41 -21.68
C ASN A 213 9.01 26.32 -20.55
N ASP A 214 8.73 26.01 -19.29
CA ASP A 214 9.07 26.85 -18.15
C ASP A 214 10.31 26.34 -17.45
N LYS A 215 11.43 26.99 -17.67
CA LYS A 215 12.63 26.80 -16.91
C LYS A 215 12.52 27.51 -15.56
N LEU A 216 12.78 26.82 -14.46
CA LEU A 216 12.85 27.46 -13.15
C LEU A 216 14.14 28.26 -13.03
N LYS A 217 14.02 29.57 -12.83
CA LYS A 217 15.16 30.43 -12.52
C LYS A 217 15.59 30.21 -11.07
N LEU A 218 16.84 29.84 -10.88
CA LEU A 218 17.47 29.73 -9.57
C LEU A 218 18.26 31.04 -9.28
N SER A 219 18.07 31.56 -8.09
CA SER A 219 18.88 32.66 -7.56
C SER A 219 19.87 32.06 -6.55
N LEU A 220 21.13 32.01 -6.90
CA LEU A 220 22.22 31.47 -6.10
C LEU A 220 23.08 32.59 -5.52
#